data_0c5f0656aae696898b30416c058f2fa2
#
_entry.id   0c5f0656aae696898b30416c058f2fa2
#
_cell.length_a   1.000
_cell.length_b   1.000
_cell.length_c   1.000
_cell.angle_alpha   90.00
_cell.angle_beta   90.00
_cell.angle_gamma   90.00
#
_symmetry.space_group_name_H-M   'P 1'
#
loop_
_entity.id
_entity.type
_entity.pdbx_description
1 polymer ?
#
loop_
_entity_poly.entity_id
_entity_poly.type
_entity_poly.pdbx_seq_one_letter_code
_entity_poly.pdbx_strand_id
1 'polypeptide(L)'
;MSNQRDPRYDVLFEPVKIGPVTAPNRFYQVPHCNGMGRMFPDSMIAMRGMKAEGGWGIVTTEQCDFHPTGDVQPFTETSMWDDGDLPYLAAMVDAVHEHGALAGIELVHNGQDSGCLYSREVPIGPEHRPVTWHQHPIQARAMSRGDIRDYRRWHRKAVLRAREAGFDMVVVYAGHDGTVPSHFLSRQSNQRSDEYGGSLENRLRLYRELIEET
;
A
#
# COMPACT_ATOMS: atom_id res chain seq x y z
N MET A 1 12.20 -25.43 -32.36
CA MET A 1 13.03 -24.36 -31.82
C MET A 1 13.39 -24.77 -30.41
N SER A 2 14.68 -24.88 -30.05
CA SER A 2 15.06 -25.25 -28.68
C SER A 2 14.67 -24.11 -27.74
N ASN A 3 13.80 -24.43 -26.81
CA ASN A 3 13.30 -23.49 -25.78
C ASN A 3 14.37 -23.33 -24.65
N GLN A 4 15.65 -23.23 -25.05
CA GLN A 4 16.74 -23.17 -24.10
C GLN A 4 16.94 -21.70 -23.69
N ARG A 5 16.70 -21.40 -22.40
CA ARG A 5 16.94 -20.10 -21.79
C ARG A 5 18.43 -19.72 -21.92
N ASP A 6 18.69 -18.44 -22.21
CA ASP A 6 20.06 -17.91 -22.20
C ASP A 6 20.61 -17.95 -20.75
N PRO A 7 21.76 -18.63 -20.52
CA PRO A 7 22.32 -18.77 -19.18
C PRO A 7 22.62 -17.46 -18.44
N ARG A 8 22.76 -16.34 -19.16
CA ARG A 8 22.96 -15.00 -18.57
C ARG A 8 21.80 -14.59 -17.67
N TYR A 9 20.62 -15.15 -17.88
CA TYR A 9 19.40 -14.85 -17.12
C TYR A 9 19.10 -15.88 -16.03
N ASP A 10 19.96 -16.88 -15.81
CA ASP A 10 19.71 -17.91 -14.79
C ASP A 10 19.56 -17.33 -13.40
N VAL A 11 20.31 -16.27 -13.08
CA VAL A 11 20.23 -15.54 -11.81
C VAL A 11 18.82 -15.07 -11.46
N LEU A 12 17.96 -14.80 -12.45
CA LEU A 12 16.57 -14.36 -12.22
C LEU A 12 15.69 -15.47 -11.63
N PHE A 13 16.10 -16.73 -11.84
CA PHE A 13 15.36 -17.91 -11.39
C PHE A 13 15.94 -18.52 -10.12
N GLU A 14 16.99 -17.92 -9.57
CA GLU A 14 17.56 -18.33 -8.29
C GLU A 14 16.80 -17.73 -7.11
N PRO A 15 16.65 -18.47 -6.01
CA PRO A 15 16.05 -17.92 -4.79
C PRO A 15 16.80 -16.68 -4.28
N VAL A 16 16.07 -15.76 -3.69
CA VAL A 16 16.61 -14.54 -3.08
C VAL A 16 16.09 -14.35 -1.66
N LYS A 17 17.00 -14.14 -0.73
CA LYS A 17 16.67 -13.85 0.66
C LYS A 17 16.29 -12.37 0.81
N ILE A 18 15.12 -12.10 1.41
CA ILE A 18 14.61 -10.77 1.69
C ILE A 18 14.25 -10.70 3.17
N GLY A 19 15.11 -10.09 3.99
CA GLY A 19 14.93 -10.11 5.44
C GLY A 19 14.83 -11.55 5.99
N PRO A 20 13.74 -11.91 6.67
CA PRO A 20 13.55 -13.24 7.23
C PRO A 20 13.01 -14.28 6.22
N VAL A 21 12.48 -13.85 5.08
CA VAL A 21 11.84 -14.71 4.08
C VAL A 21 12.73 -14.95 2.87
N THR A 22 12.42 -15.98 2.07
CA THR A 22 13.13 -16.31 0.84
C THR A 22 12.13 -16.45 -0.30
N ALA A 23 12.23 -15.55 -1.29
CA ALA A 23 11.46 -15.69 -2.52
C ALA A 23 12.07 -16.78 -3.42
N PRO A 24 11.27 -17.61 -4.11
CA PRO A 24 11.77 -18.71 -4.93
C PRO A 24 12.53 -18.26 -6.19
N ASN A 25 12.36 -17.02 -6.60
CA ASN A 25 13.04 -16.39 -7.73
C ASN A 25 13.02 -14.87 -7.58
N ARG A 26 13.57 -14.13 -8.56
CA ARG A 26 13.68 -12.67 -8.53
C ARG A 26 12.58 -11.94 -9.30
N PHE A 27 11.49 -12.63 -9.65
CA PHE A 27 10.35 -12.00 -10.31
C PHE A 27 9.38 -11.48 -9.26
N TYR A 28 9.28 -10.17 -9.17
CA TYR A 28 8.37 -9.46 -8.25
C TYR A 28 7.24 -8.79 -9.03
N GLN A 29 6.01 -9.28 -8.83
CA GLN A 29 4.83 -8.59 -9.29
C GLN A 29 4.53 -7.46 -8.32
N VAL A 30 4.97 -6.26 -8.69
CA VAL A 30 4.75 -5.04 -7.91
C VAL A 30 3.27 -4.73 -7.74
N PRO A 31 2.89 -3.96 -6.73
CA PRO A 31 1.51 -3.50 -6.56
C PRO A 31 0.97 -2.87 -7.83
N HIS A 32 -0.24 -3.25 -8.20
CA HIS A 32 -0.89 -2.66 -9.37
C HIS A 32 -2.41 -2.72 -9.20
N CYS A 33 -3.02 -1.57 -9.33
CA CYS A 33 -4.46 -1.40 -9.20
C CYS A 33 -5.18 -1.97 -10.42
N ASN A 34 -6.21 -2.74 -10.19
CA ASN A 34 -6.99 -3.42 -11.23
C ASN A 34 -8.50 -3.16 -11.10
N GLY A 35 -8.90 -2.39 -10.08
CA GLY A 35 -10.31 -2.06 -9.83
C GLY A 35 -11.17 -3.23 -9.34
N MET A 36 -10.57 -4.29 -8.85
CA MET A 36 -11.31 -5.44 -8.31
C MET A 36 -11.55 -5.28 -6.81
N GLY A 37 -10.53 -4.88 -6.06
CA GLY A 37 -10.57 -4.56 -4.64
C GLY A 37 -11.56 -5.39 -3.83
N ARG A 38 -12.23 -4.73 -2.90
CA ARG A 38 -13.25 -5.35 -2.06
C ARG A 38 -14.61 -5.58 -2.73
N MET A 39 -14.85 -4.99 -3.91
CA MET A 39 -16.11 -5.19 -4.64
C MET A 39 -16.13 -6.52 -5.39
N PHE A 40 -14.97 -7.02 -5.80
CA PHE A 40 -14.82 -8.26 -6.56
C PHE A 40 -13.71 -9.13 -5.96
N PRO A 41 -13.81 -9.51 -4.66
CA PRO A 41 -12.73 -10.18 -3.95
C PRO A 41 -12.35 -11.52 -4.62
N ASP A 42 -13.29 -12.33 -5.08
CA ASP A 42 -13.00 -13.60 -5.74
C ASP A 42 -12.19 -13.41 -7.03
N SER A 43 -12.49 -12.36 -7.80
CA SER A 43 -11.73 -12.03 -9.02
C SER A 43 -10.32 -11.57 -8.69
N MET A 44 -10.15 -10.78 -7.63
CA MET A 44 -8.85 -10.33 -7.15
C MET A 44 -8.01 -11.52 -6.66
N ILE A 45 -8.59 -12.42 -5.86
CA ILE A 45 -7.95 -13.63 -5.36
C ILE A 45 -7.48 -14.51 -6.52
N ALA A 46 -8.39 -14.81 -7.47
CA ALA A 46 -8.08 -15.64 -8.64
C ALA A 46 -6.97 -15.02 -9.51
N MET A 47 -7.02 -13.71 -9.72
CA MET A 47 -5.98 -12.99 -10.51
C MET A 47 -4.61 -13.07 -9.85
N ARG A 48 -4.53 -12.91 -8.51
CA ARG A 48 -3.25 -12.97 -7.80
C ARG A 48 -2.71 -14.41 -7.72
N GLY A 49 -3.58 -15.39 -7.48
CA GLY A 49 -3.24 -16.82 -7.55
C GLY A 49 -2.69 -17.21 -8.91
N MET A 50 -3.36 -16.83 -10.00
CA MET A 50 -2.91 -17.09 -11.37
C MET A 50 -1.51 -16.51 -11.67
N LYS A 51 -1.16 -15.36 -11.09
CA LYS A 51 0.20 -14.79 -11.22
C LYS A 51 1.23 -15.66 -10.51
N ALA A 52 0.92 -16.13 -9.31
CA ALA A 52 1.78 -17.05 -8.56
C ALA A 52 1.93 -18.38 -9.31
N GLU A 53 0.83 -18.96 -9.84
CA GLU A 53 0.84 -20.14 -10.71
C GLU A 53 1.74 -19.93 -11.94
N GLY A 54 1.70 -18.74 -12.54
CA GLY A 54 2.55 -18.34 -13.66
C GLY A 54 4.04 -18.18 -13.34
N GLY A 55 4.45 -18.39 -12.07
CA GLY A 55 5.85 -18.42 -11.63
C GLY A 55 6.39 -17.11 -11.05
N TRP A 56 5.57 -16.13 -10.74
CA TRP A 56 6.03 -14.96 -9.98
C TRP A 56 6.46 -15.38 -8.57
N GLY A 57 7.67 -15.00 -8.15
CA GLY A 57 8.20 -15.33 -6.83
C GLY A 57 7.61 -14.51 -5.70
N ILE A 58 7.14 -13.31 -6.01
CA ILE A 58 6.44 -12.43 -5.08
C ILE A 58 5.22 -11.86 -5.80
N VAL A 59 4.06 -11.93 -5.18
CA VAL A 59 2.80 -11.36 -5.70
C VAL A 59 2.22 -10.42 -4.66
N THR A 60 1.97 -9.17 -5.07
CA THR A 60 1.50 -8.12 -4.17
C THR A 60 0.04 -7.75 -4.50
N THR A 61 -0.68 -7.21 -3.51
CA THR A 61 -2.00 -6.59 -3.71
C THR A 61 -1.91 -5.42 -4.71
N GLU A 62 -3.03 -4.84 -5.05
CA GLU A 62 -3.08 -3.43 -5.44
C GLU A 62 -2.84 -2.54 -4.22
N GLN A 63 -2.95 -1.21 -4.35
CA GLN A 63 -2.96 -0.35 -3.16
C GLN A 63 -4.06 -0.82 -2.21
N CYS A 64 -3.74 -0.87 -0.93
CA CYS A 64 -4.65 -1.27 0.12
C CYS A 64 -4.84 -0.11 1.10
N ASP A 65 -5.99 0.55 1.01
CA ASP A 65 -6.31 1.66 1.89
C ASP A 65 -6.44 1.18 3.33
N PHE A 66 -5.67 1.74 4.24
CA PHE A 66 -5.68 1.30 5.63
C PHE A 66 -6.58 2.14 6.56
N HIS A 67 -7.24 3.19 6.04
CA HIS A 67 -8.19 4.00 6.81
C HIS A 67 -9.18 4.72 5.89
N PRO A 68 -10.47 4.87 6.28
CA PRO A 68 -11.50 5.52 5.47
C PRO A 68 -11.21 6.94 5.00
N THR A 69 -10.36 7.70 5.72
CA THR A 69 -9.93 9.05 5.29
C THR A 69 -8.93 9.03 4.12
N GLY A 70 -8.49 7.83 3.69
CA GLY A 70 -7.61 7.60 2.54
C GLY A 70 -8.36 7.11 1.30
N ASP A 71 -9.66 6.96 1.36
CA ASP A 71 -10.52 6.42 0.31
C ASP A 71 -10.41 7.20 -1.01
N VAL A 72 -9.98 6.53 -2.07
CA VAL A 72 -9.78 7.12 -3.41
C VAL A 72 -10.98 7.00 -4.33
N GLN A 73 -12.13 6.59 -3.82
CA GLN A 73 -13.31 6.43 -4.68
C GLN A 73 -13.51 7.62 -5.64
N PRO A 74 -13.94 7.36 -6.89
CA PRO A 74 -14.82 6.23 -7.28
C PRO A 74 -14.10 4.93 -7.65
N PHE A 75 -12.81 4.79 -7.43
CA PHE A 75 -12.09 3.55 -7.77
C PHE A 75 -12.29 2.50 -6.69
N THR A 76 -12.45 1.26 -7.14
CA THR A 76 -12.63 0.10 -6.26
C THR A 76 -11.28 -0.48 -5.92
N GLU A 77 -10.73 -0.07 -4.78
CA GLU A 77 -9.44 -0.54 -4.31
C GLU A 77 -9.61 -1.48 -3.11
N THR A 78 -8.56 -2.23 -2.82
CA THR A 78 -8.47 -3.07 -1.62
C THR A 78 -8.45 -2.21 -0.37
N SER A 79 -9.06 -2.69 0.70
CA SER A 79 -9.05 -2.01 2.01
C SER A 79 -8.55 -2.92 3.13
N MET A 80 -8.02 -2.30 4.18
CA MET A 80 -7.67 -2.92 5.46
C MET A 80 -8.12 -2.00 6.60
N TRP A 81 -9.37 -1.54 6.54
CA TRP A 81 -9.92 -0.57 7.49
C TRP A 81 -10.22 -1.20 8.83
N ASP A 82 -10.77 -2.42 8.81
CA ASP A 82 -11.13 -3.17 10.01
C ASP A 82 -10.96 -4.70 9.82
N ASP A 83 -11.36 -5.47 10.82
CA ASP A 83 -11.20 -6.91 10.81
C ASP A 83 -12.13 -7.62 9.80
N GLY A 84 -13.16 -6.95 9.29
CA GLY A 84 -14.01 -7.45 8.23
C GLY A 84 -13.29 -7.61 6.88
N ASP A 85 -12.17 -6.92 6.70
CA ASP A 85 -11.34 -7.03 5.51
C ASP A 85 -10.40 -8.26 5.54
N LEU A 86 -10.17 -8.87 6.71
CA LEU A 86 -9.24 -9.99 6.87
C LEU A 86 -9.58 -11.23 6.02
N PRO A 87 -10.83 -11.71 5.95
CA PRO A 87 -11.12 -13.00 5.31
C PRO A 87 -10.73 -13.07 3.83
N TYR A 88 -11.04 -12.03 3.04
CA TYR A 88 -10.72 -12.06 1.61
C TYR A 88 -9.24 -11.84 1.33
N LEU A 89 -8.56 -11.08 2.21
CA LEU A 89 -7.11 -10.87 2.09
C LEU A 89 -6.34 -12.13 2.49
N ALA A 90 -6.77 -12.84 3.54
CA ALA A 90 -6.21 -14.14 3.89
C ALA A 90 -6.41 -15.16 2.75
N ALA A 91 -7.59 -15.21 2.14
CA ALA A 91 -7.85 -16.08 0.99
C ALA A 91 -6.94 -15.73 -0.22
N MET A 92 -6.61 -14.44 -0.43
CA MET A 92 -5.64 -14.04 -1.44
C MET A 92 -4.23 -14.55 -1.10
N VAL A 93 -3.83 -14.45 0.16
CA VAL A 93 -2.53 -14.98 0.64
C VAL A 93 -2.45 -16.49 0.41
N ASP A 94 -3.49 -17.22 0.80
CA ASP A 94 -3.57 -18.68 0.59
C ASP A 94 -3.43 -19.06 -0.89
N ALA A 95 -4.12 -18.36 -1.79
CA ALA A 95 -4.05 -18.58 -3.23
C ALA A 95 -2.64 -18.30 -3.81
N VAL A 96 -1.90 -17.36 -3.25
CA VAL A 96 -0.51 -17.08 -3.65
C VAL A 96 0.45 -18.13 -3.08
N HIS A 97 0.26 -18.50 -1.81
CA HIS A 97 1.10 -19.50 -1.12
C HIS A 97 0.93 -20.91 -1.70
N GLU A 98 -0.23 -21.26 -2.24
CA GLU A 98 -0.46 -22.55 -2.92
C GLU A 98 0.58 -22.85 -4.00
N HIS A 99 1.11 -21.81 -4.64
CA HIS A 99 2.13 -21.91 -5.69
C HIS A 99 3.56 -21.59 -5.21
N GLY A 100 3.77 -21.49 -3.90
CA GLY A 100 5.09 -21.26 -3.30
C GLY A 100 5.66 -19.85 -3.48
N ALA A 101 4.85 -18.89 -3.93
CA ALA A 101 5.22 -17.48 -4.00
C ALA A 101 5.02 -16.79 -2.64
N LEU A 102 5.72 -15.69 -2.40
CA LEU A 102 5.48 -14.81 -1.26
C LEU A 102 4.34 -13.84 -1.55
N ALA A 103 3.51 -13.57 -0.56
CA ALA A 103 2.43 -12.60 -0.61
C ALA A 103 2.83 -11.24 0.00
N GLY A 104 2.67 -10.17 -0.77
CA GLY A 104 2.92 -8.80 -0.32
C GLY A 104 1.64 -7.98 -0.22
N ILE A 105 1.63 -6.97 0.66
CA ILE A 105 0.57 -5.97 0.74
C ILE A 105 1.15 -4.57 0.67
N GLU A 106 0.55 -3.70 -0.15
CA GLU A 106 0.90 -2.28 -0.20
C GLU A 106 -0.09 -1.47 0.63
N LEU A 107 0.33 -1.00 1.80
CA LEU A 107 -0.48 -0.15 2.66
C LEU A 107 -0.40 1.31 2.23
N VAL A 108 -1.53 1.86 1.83
CA VAL A 108 -1.65 3.20 1.25
C VAL A 108 -2.65 4.05 2.02
N HIS A 109 -2.45 5.35 1.97
CA HIS A 109 -3.41 6.36 2.36
C HIS A 109 -3.20 7.57 1.47
N ASN A 110 -4.17 7.86 0.62
CA ASN A 110 -4.01 8.89 -0.41
C ASN A 110 -4.13 10.33 0.13
N GLY A 111 -4.41 10.48 1.41
CA GLY A 111 -4.30 11.75 2.11
C GLY A 111 -5.11 12.85 1.47
N GLN A 112 -4.43 13.98 1.21
CA GLN A 112 -5.05 15.16 0.62
C GLN A 112 -5.58 14.96 -0.82
N ASP A 113 -5.22 13.86 -1.46
CA ASP A 113 -5.72 13.54 -2.81
C ASP A 113 -6.87 12.51 -2.77
N SER A 114 -7.30 12.11 -1.59
CA SER A 114 -8.45 11.22 -1.40
C SER A 114 -9.76 11.93 -1.76
N GLY A 115 -10.58 11.28 -2.57
CA GLY A 115 -11.92 11.77 -2.88
C GLY A 115 -12.93 11.51 -1.76
N CYS A 116 -12.72 10.47 -0.96
CA CYS A 116 -13.57 10.01 0.13
C CYS A 116 -15.07 9.93 -0.24
N LEU A 117 -15.34 9.56 -1.51
CA LEU A 117 -16.72 9.54 -2.02
C LEU A 117 -17.54 8.37 -1.48
N TYR A 118 -16.87 7.27 -1.13
CA TYR A 118 -17.51 6.11 -0.53
C TYR A 118 -17.59 6.26 0.99
N SER A 119 -16.49 6.58 1.65
CA SER A 119 -16.40 6.68 3.11
C SER A 119 -17.12 7.92 3.68
N ARG A 120 -17.23 9.00 2.87
CA ARG A 120 -17.75 10.31 3.28
C ARG A 120 -16.94 11.00 4.38
N GLU A 121 -15.72 10.54 4.58
CA GLU A 121 -14.78 11.15 5.52
C GLU A 121 -14.14 12.42 4.94
N VAL A 122 -13.51 13.21 5.80
CA VAL A 122 -12.75 14.38 5.37
C VAL A 122 -11.31 13.95 5.08
N PRO A 123 -10.80 14.12 3.85
CA PRO A 123 -9.41 13.82 3.54
C PRO A 123 -8.45 14.67 4.37
N ILE A 124 -7.29 14.10 4.69
CA ILE A 124 -6.30 14.71 5.58
C ILE A 124 -4.94 14.81 4.87
N GLY A 125 -4.19 15.84 5.21
CA GLY A 125 -2.84 16.06 4.66
C GLY A 125 -2.01 17.00 5.52
N PRO A 126 -0.79 17.37 5.09
CA PRO A 126 0.02 18.31 5.86
C PRO A 126 -0.63 19.70 5.99
N GLU A 127 -1.50 20.09 5.06
CA GLU A 127 -2.12 21.41 5.00
C GLU A 127 -3.59 21.36 4.61
N HIS A 128 -4.30 22.48 4.83
CA HIS A 128 -5.62 22.71 4.24
C HIS A 128 -5.45 23.04 2.76
N ARG A 129 -6.00 22.21 1.87
CA ARG A 129 -5.94 22.47 0.42
C ARG A 129 -7.06 21.75 -0.33
N PRO A 130 -7.44 22.26 -1.51
CA PRO A 130 -8.38 21.54 -2.37
C PRO A 130 -7.79 20.17 -2.77
N VAL A 131 -8.66 19.16 -2.83
CA VAL A 131 -8.33 17.87 -3.44
C VAL A 131 -8.16 18.10 -4.95
N THR A 132 -7.00 17.75 -5.50
CA THR A 132 -6.69 18.02 -6.91
C THR A 132 -6.98 16.82 -7.82
N TRP A 133 -6.97 15.62 -7.27
CA TRP A 133 -7.34 14.42 -8.01
C TRP A 133 -8.85 14.39 -8.24
N HIS A 134 -9.24 13.99 -9.44
CA HIS A 134 -10.64 13.81 -9.86
C HIS A 134 -11.49 15.08 -9.89
N GLN A 135 -10.90 16.28 -9.75
CA GLN A 135 -11.61 17.56 -9.86
C GLN A 135 -12.88 17.68 -8.97
N HIS A 136 -12.89 17.00 -7.83
CA HIS A 136 -13.99 17.12 -6.89
C HIS A 136 -13.87 18.39 -6.04
N PRO A 137 -14.96 19.09 -5.74
CA PRO A 137 -14.96 20.26 -4.88
C PRO A 137 -14.83 19.86 -3.39
N ILE A 138 -13.77 19.13 -3.06
CA ILE A 138 -13.48 18.60 -1.73
C ILE A 138 -12.27 19.33 -1.17
N GLN A 139 -12.31 19.63 0.11
CA GLN A 139 -11.22 20.28 0.84
C GLN A 139 -10.59 19.31 1.81
N ALA A 140 -9.30 19.06 1.65
CA ALA A 140 -8.52 18.31 2.63
C ALA A 140 -8.23 19.18 3.86
N ARG A 141 -8.27 18.56 5.02
CA ARG A 141 -7.98 19.18 6.31
C ARG A 141 -6.51 18.98 6.70
N ALA A 142 -5.87 20.03 7.22
CA ALA A 142 -4.54 19.91 7.81
C ALA A 142 -4.55 18.99 9.03
N MET A 143 -3.60 18.08 9.08
CA MET A 143 -3.38 17.18 10.22
C MET A 143 -2.77 17.95 11.39
N SER A 144 -3.38 17.83 12.56
CA SER A 144 -2.78 18.19 13.84
C SER A 144 -1.71 17.14 14.24
N ARG A 145 -0.92 17.42 15.27
CA ARG A 145 -0.05 16.39 15.88
C ARG A 145 -0.84 15.20 16.43
N GLY A 146 -2.08 15.42 16.84
CA GLY A 146 -3.02 14.37 17.24
C GLY A 146 -3.34 13.45 16.08
N ASP A 147 -3.70 14.02 14.92
CA ASP A 147 -4.00 13.27 13.71
C ASP A 147 -2.79 12.47 13.21
N ILE A 148 -1.57 13.02 13.32
CA ILE A 148 -0.35 12.28 12.96
C ILE A 148 -0.16 11.04 13.85
N ARG A 149 -0.38 11.18 15.17
CA ARG A 149 -0.33 10.01 16.07
C ARG A 149 -1.42 8.99 15.74
N ASP A 150 -2.62 9.45 15.39
CA ASP A 150 -3.72 8.56 15.00
C ASP A 150 -3.44 7.87 13.68
N TYR A 151 -2.91 8.58 12.70
CA TYR A 151 -2.48 8.04 11.42
C TYR A 151 -1.45 6.90 11.59
N ARG A 152 -0.42 7.10 12.40
CA ARG A 152 0.57 6.07 12.75
C ARG A 152 -0.10 4.87 13.42
N ARG A 153 -1.03 5.11 14.35
CA ARG A 153 -1.79 4.04 15.00
C ARG A 153 -2.64 3.24 14.00
N TRP A 154 -3.28 3.89 13.03
CA TRP A 154 -4.06 3.22 11.98
C TRP A 154 -3.16 2.35 11.10
N HIS A 155 -2.04 2.90 10.64
CA HIS A 155 -1.04 2.16 9.87
C HIS A 155 -0.54 0.93 10.64
N ARG A 156 -0.15 1.10 11.90
CA ARG A 156 0.28 -0.02 12.75
C ARG A 156 -0.80 -1.10 12.90
N LYS A 157 -2.05 -0.73 13.06
CA LYS A 157 -3.16 -1.70 13.11
C LYS A 157 -3.29 -2.47 11.80
N ALA A 158 -3.17 -1.80 10.67
CA ALA A 158 -3.21 -2.44 9.36
C ALA A 158 -2.02 -3.41 9.17
N VAL A 159 -0.82 -3.05 9.61
CA VAL A 159 0.35 -3.94 9.61
C VAL A 159 0.09 -5.20 10.45
N LEU A 160 -0.50 -5.07 11.63
CA LEU A 160 -0.85 -6.22 12.46
C LEU A 160 -1.90 -7.12 11.80
N ARG A 161 -2.92 -6.53 11.16
CA ARG A 161 -3.91 -7.28 10.37
C ARG A 161 -3.26 -7.97 9.16
N ALA A 162 -2.36 -7.29 8.45
CA ALA A 162 -1.62 -7.90 7.35
C ALA A 162 -0.84 -9.14 7.81
N ARG A 163 -0.19 -9.06 8.96
CA ARG A 163 0.47 -10.21 9.60
C ARG A 163 -0.52 -11.32 9.96
N GLU A 164 -1.69 -10.98 10.51
CA GLU A 164 -2.75 -11.94 10.85
C GLU A 164 -3.32 -12.62 9.60
N ALA A 165 -3.48 -11.89 8.49
CA ALA A 165 -3.88 -12.43 7.20
C ALA A 165 -2.81 -13.31 6.54
N GLY A 166 -1.57 -13.35 7.08
CA GLY A 166 -0.49 -14.22 6.60
C GLY A 166 0.44 -13.60 5.56
N PHE A 167 0.39 -12.29 5.32
CA PHE A 167 1.32 -11.62 4.39
C PHE A 167 2.77 -11.73 4.85
N ASP A 168 3.66 -12.02 3.91
CA ASP A 168 5.11 -12.13 4.12
C ASP A 168 5.81 -10.77 4.10
N MET A 169 5.22 -9.80 3.39
CA MET A 169 5.83 -8.49 3.13
C MET A 169 4.80 -7.37 3.23
N VAL A 170 5.22 -6.25 3.82
CA VAL A 170 4.46 -5.00 3.83
C VAL A 170 5.25 -3.93 3.08
N VAL A 171 4.62 -3.30 2.11
CA VAL A 171 5.15 -2.12 1.42
C VAL A 171 4.63 -0.88 2.14
N VAL A 172 5.52 -0.13 2.79
CA VAL A 172 5.23 1.19 3.36
C VAL A 172 5.36 2.21 2.23
N TYR A 173 4.23 2.59 1.65
CA TYR A 173 4.22 3.27 0.37
C TYR A 173 4.31 4.80 0.49
N ALA A 174 5.21 5.40 -0.31
CA ALA A 174 5.41 6.85 -0.38
C ALA A 174 5.58 7.36 -1.83
N GLY A 175 4.94 6.70 -2.79
CA GLY A 175 5.10 6.98 -4.21
C GLY A 175 3.98 7.82 -4.82
N HIS A 176 4.16 8.12 -6.14
CA HIS A 176 3.22 8.79 -7.05
C HIS A 176 2.77 10.21 -6.62
N ASP A 177 3.46 10.85 -5.66
CA ASP A 177 3.06 12.14 -5.07
C ASP A 177 1.62 12.16 -4.50
N GLY A 178 0.98 10.99 -4.41
CA GLY A 178 -0.43 10.82 -4.05
C GLY A 178 -0.67 10.17 -2.67
N THR A 179 0.33 10.19 -1.77
CA THR A 179 0.20 9.56 -0.45
C THR A 179 0.58 10.50 0.68
N VAL A 180 0.06 10.27 1.89
CA VAL A 180 0.42 11.12 3.04
C VAL A 180 1.94 11.23 3.25
N PRO A 181 2.75 10.15 3.22
CA PRO A 181 4.18 10.28 3.35
C PRO A 181 4.83 11.14 2.25
N SER A 182 4.39 11.00 0.98
CA SER A 182 4.90 11.85 -0.12
C SER A 182 4.47 13.31 0.03
N HIS A 183 3.24 13.56 0.51
CA HIS A 183 2.78 14.92 0.78
C HIS A 183 3.59 15.60 1.88
N PHE A 184 3.94 14.87 2.95
CA PHE A 184 4.83 15.39 4.00
C PHE A 184 6.25 15.64 3.49
N LEU A 185 6.75 14.80 2.60
CA LEU A 185 8.09 14.95 2.00
C LEU A 185 8.18 16.17 1.08
N SER A 186 7.12 16.45 0.31
CA SER A 186 7.09 17.52 -0.68
C SER A 186 7.11 18.91 -0.05
N ARG A 187 8.00 19.79 -0.55
CA ARG A 187 8.01 21.21 -0.16
C ARG A 187 6.81 22.00 -0.70
N GLN A 188 6.14 21.47 -1.73
CA GLN A 188 4.97 22.15 -2.31
C GLN A 188 3.71 21.92 -1.50
N SER A 189 3.59 20.77 -0.86
CA SER A 189 2.41 20.37 -0.08
C SER A 189 2.64 20.41 1.43
N ASN A 190 3.85 20.71 1.90
CA ASN A 190 4.17 20.75 3.31
C ASN A 190 4.89 22.06 3.68
N GLN A 191 4.12 23.04 4.16
CA GLN A 191 4.59 24.32 4.70
C GLN A 191 4.49 24.37 6.24
N ARG A 192 4.43 23.21 6.89
CA ARG A 192 4.34 23.13 8.36
C ARG A 192 5.56 23.75 9.02
N SER A 193 5.34 24.39 10.17
CA SER A 193 6.38 24.98 11.01
C SER A 193 6.76 24.15 12.24
N ASP A 194 6.15 22.95 12.39
CA ASP A 194 6.47 22.01 13.46
C ASP A 194 7.55 20.98 13.03
N GLU A 195 7.79 19.99 13.89
CA GLU A 195 8.79 18.94 13.69
C GLU A 195 8.55 18.03 12.48
N TYR A 196 7.43 18.17 11.78
CA TYR A 196 7.08 17.44 10.56
C TYR A 196 7.21 18.30 9.29
N GLY A 197 7.73 19.54 9.41
CA GLY A 197 7.88 20.49 8.30
C GLY A 197 9.25 21.17 8.26
N GLY A 198 9.49 22.00 7.24
CA GLY A 198 10.72 22.76 7.06
C GLY A 198 11.88 21.93 6.50
N SER A 199 12.82 21.46 7.31
CA SER A 199 14.00 20.70 6.86
C SER A 199 13.63 19.37 6.21
N LEU A 200 14.50 18.82 5.37
CA LEU A 200 14.29 17.50 4.77
C LEU A 200 14.12 16.42 5.84
N GLU A 201 14.93 16.48 6.89
CA GLU A 201 14.84 15.53 8.01
C GLU A 201 13.45 15.55 8.66
N ASN A 202 12.91 16.74 8.93
CA ASN A 202 11.58 16.88 9.48
C ASN A 202 10.48 16.37 8.52
N ARG A 203 10.59 16.66 7.24
CA ARG A 203 9.62 16.20 6.25
C ARG A 203 9.67 14.67 6.05
N LEU A 204 10.83 14.04 6.24
CA LEU A 204 11.00 12.59 6.21
C LEU A 204 10.55 11.90 7.52
N ARG A 205 10.36 12.64 8.59
CA ARG A 205 10.09 12.10 9.93
C ARG A 205 8.94 11.12 9.95
N LEU A 206 7.77 11.52 9.42
CA LEU A 206 6.60 10.65 9.40
C LEU A 206 6.87 9.33 8.65
N TYR A 207 7.50 9.40 7.48
CA TYR A 207 7.79 8.19 6.70
C TYR A 207 8.76 7.25 7.43
N ARG A 208 9.80 7.81 8.05
CA ARG A 208 10.74 7.03 8.86
C ARG A 208 10.05 6.36 10.06
N GLU A 209 9.19 7.10 10.77
CA GLU A 209 8.41 6.56 11.89
C GLU A 209 7.50 5.40 11.47
N LEU A 210 6.87 5.47 10.30
CA LEU A 210 6.07 4.36 9.76
C LEU A 210 6.92 3.12 9.47
N ILE A 211 8.10 3.28 8.88
CA ILE A 211 9.03 2.18 8.60
C ILE A 211 9.51 1.54 9.92
N GLU A 212 9.91 2.33 10.89
CA GLU A 212 10.38 1.87 12.19
C GLU A 212 9.29 1.11 12.98
N GLU A 213 8.03 1.50 12.83
CA GLU A 213 6.88 0.84 13.47
C GLU A 213 6.43 -0.44 12.73
N THR A 214 6.84 -0.62 11.47
CA THR A 214 6.51 -1.77 10.65
C THR A 214 7.49 -2.91 10.85
#